data_1ba95f3710909dbf2fafd612c875b121
#
_entry.id   1ba95f3710909dbf2fafd612c875b121
#
_cell.length_a   1.000
_cell.length_b   1.000
_cell.length_c   1.000
_cell.angle_alpha   90.00
_cell.angle_beta   90.00
_cell.angle_gamma   90.00
#
_symmetry.space_group_name_H-M   'P 1'
#
loop_
_entity.id
_entity.type
_entity.pdbx_description
1 polymer ?
#
loop_
_entity_poly.entity_id
_entity_poly.type
_entity_poly.pdbx_seq_one_letter_code
_entity_poly.pdbx_strand_id
1 'polypeptide(L)'
;VGRVHRASTVRLPWTGMMPRQGLFAPAICSPANTTEGSIVREVFHQSLEDVQARLVEISELVSVAIQKATQAFGSSDVALAEEVIEADSIIDDKAIELDELAIEILARQQPVARDLRIVVSALRISASLERMGDIAEHIAQLTRMRFPERAIPKGLKSTFTRMGELDVEVAQKLTELLRTQDLALAEQIRNDDDKLDELHVSVFEKVLSESWQGEASATVDATLASRYHERFGDHAVSVSKKVAYLATGDWAIDSDEIIDVTTPVL
;
A
#
# COMPACT_ATOMS: atom_id res chain seq x y z
N VAL A 1 -7.47 -33.97 49.07
CA VAL A 1 -8.90 -34.33 49.32
C VAL A 1 -9.73 -33.30 48.53
N GLY A 2 -10.43 -33.67 47.44
CA GLY A 2 -11.28 -32.74 46.67
C GLY A 2 -11.68 -33.35 45.32
N ARG A 3 -12.86 -33.88 45.25
CA ARG A 3 -13.46 -34.75 44.24
C ARG A 3 -13.66 -34.09 42.88
N VAL A 4 -13.38 -34.89 41.83
CA VAL A 4 -13.77 -34.73 40.43
C VAL A 4 -15.29 -34.96 40.29
N HIS A 5 -16.03 -34.05 39.63
CA HIS A 5 -17.37 -34.29 39.13
C HIS A 5 -17.35 -34.44 37.58
N ARG A 6 -17.71 -35.66 37.15
CA ARG A 6 -18.06 -36.03 35.77
C ARG A 6 -19.41 -35.41 35.42
N ALA A 7 -19.48 -34.71 34.27
CA ALA A 7 -20.72 -34.34 33.63
C ALA A 7 -21.11 -35.41 32.59
N SER A 8 -22.32 -35.89 32.72
CA SER A 8 -22.94 -36.96 31.95
C SER A 8 -23.44 -36.44 30.59
N THR A 9 -23.09 -37.18 29.55
CA THR A 9 -23.59 -37.00 28.19
C THR A 9 -25.01 -37.58 28.08
N VAL A 10 -25.99 -36.75 27.80
CA VAL A 10 -27.36 -37.20 27.45
C VAL A 10 -27.46 -37.32 25.95
N ARG A 11 -27.58 -38.55 25.46
CA ARG A 11 -28.00 -38.86 24.07
C ARG A 11 -29.51 -38.92 24.00
N LEU A 12 -30.10 -38.14 23.10
CA LEU A 12 -31.50 -38.32 22.70
C LEU A 12 -31.58 -39.15 21.42
N PRO A 13 -32.48 -40.13 21.33
CA PRO A 13 -32.63 -40.94 20.13
C PRO A 13 -33.59 -40.27 19.14
N TRP A 14 -33.15 -40.12 17.90
CA TRP A 14 -34.04 -39.83 16.79
C TRP A 14 -34.54 -41.15 16.18
N THR A 15 -35.78 -41.50 16.43
CA THR A 15 -36.51 -42.55 15.72
C THR A 15 -37.46 -41.92 14.73
N GLY A 16 -37.22 -42.22 13.47
CA GLY A 16 -38.01 -42.47 12.31
C GLY A 16 -39.38 -41.83 12.12
N MET A 17 -39.50 -41.15 11.01
CA MET A 17 -40.75 -41.24 10.20
C MET A 17 -40.42 -40.80 8.75
N MET A 18 -40.39 -41.74 7.83
CA MET A 18 -40.46 -41.45 6.40
C MET A 18 -41.94 -41.19 6.00
N PRO A 19 -42.24 -40.18 5.21
CA PRO A 19 -43.45 -40.19 4.38
C PRO A 19 -43.09 -40.44 2.91
N ARG A 20 -43.85 -41.32 2.38
CA ARG A 20 -44.20 -41.78 1.05
C ARG A 20 -43.85 -40.90 -0.14
N GLN A 21 -43.39 -41.62 -1.16
CA GLN A 21 -43.20 -41.22 -2.55
C GLN A 21 -44.42 -40.44 -3.11
N GLY A 22 -44.17 -39.19 -3.52
CA GLY A 22 -45.04 -38.42 -4.41
C GLY A 22 -44.30 -38.21 -5.72
N LEU A 23 -44.97 -38.58 -6.82
CA LEU A 23 -44.55 -38.40 -8.21
C LEU A 23 -44.07 -36.95 -8.44
N PHE A 24 -42.79 -36.78 -8.71
CA PHE A 24 -42.28 -35.57 -9.36
C PHE A 24 -41.99 -35.92 -10.83
N ALA A 25 -42.79 -35.34 -11.71
CA ALA A 25 -42.48 -35.27 -13.14
C ALA A 25 -41.10 -34.60 -13.31
N PRO A 26 -40.29 -35.01 -14.30
CA PRO A 26 -39.02 -34.33 -14.55
C PRO A 26 -39.35 -32.91 -15.00
N ALA A 27 -38.94 -31.93 -14.20
CA ALA A 27 -38.89 -30.55 -14.63
C ALA A 27 -37.96 -30.49 -15.84
N ILE A 28 -38.54 -30.17 -17.00
CA ILE A 28 -37.83 -29.83 -18.21
C ILE A 28 -36.94 -28.63 -17.85
N CYS A 29 -35.65 -28.89 -17.67
CA CYS A 29 -34.66 -27.88 -17.55
C CYS A 29 -34.59 -27.17 -18.91
N SER A 30 -35.31 -26.06 -19.06
CA SER A 30 -35.15 -25.16 -20.17
C SER A 30 -33.70 -24.69 -20.20
N PRO A 31 -33.01 -24.72 -21.36
CA PRO A 31 -31.72 -24.10 -21.53
C PRO A 31 -31.94 -22.58 -21.72
N ALA A 32 -32.26 -21.90 -20.62
CA ALA A 32 -32.32 -20.45 -20.61
C ALA A 32 -31.17 -19.95 -19.77
N ASN A 33 -30.31 -19.10 -20.38
CA ASN A 33 -29.28 -18.23 -19.79
C ASN A 33 -27.81 -18.64 -19.85
N THR A 34 -27.34 -19.18 -20.96
CA THR A 34 -25.92 -19.15 -21.27
C THR A 34 -25.44 -17.72 -21.61
N THR A 35 -26.31 -16.88 -22.17
CA THR A 35 -25.95 -15.51 -22.60
C THR A 35 -25.91 -14.52 -21.45
N GLU A 36 -26.85 -14.57 -20.49
CA GLU A 36 -26.84 -13.67 -19.32
C GLU A 36 -25.64 -13.96 -18.36
N GLY A 37 -25.35 -15.22 -18.13
CA GLY A 37 -24.17 -15.60 -17.30
C GLY A 37 -22.85 -15.18 -17.93
N SER A 38 -22.74 -15.15 -19.26
CA SER A 38 -21.57 -14.65 -19.98
C SER A 38 -21.43 -13.13 -19.85
N ILE A 39 -22.53 -12.39 -20.01
CA ILE A 39 -22.54 -10.92 -19.89
C ILE A 39 -22.16 -10.48 -18.46
N VAL A 40 -22.73 -11.12 -17.43
CA VAL A 40 -22.43 -10.80 -16.03
C VAL A 40 -20.94 -11.03 -15.72
N ARG A 41 -20.36 -12.11 -16.24
CA ARG A 41 -18.95 -12.43 -16.06
C ARG A 41 -18.03 -11.43 -16.79
N GLU A 42 -18.41 -10.98 -17.96
CA GLU A 42 -17.68 -10.00 -18.76
C GLU A 42 -17.66 -8.63 -18.07
N VAL A 43 -18.81 -8.18 -17.56
CA VAL A 43 -18.92 -6.95 -16.76
C VAL A 43 -18.07 -7.02 -15.50
N PHE A 44 -18.02 -8.17 -14.84
CA PHE A 44 -17.19 -8.37 -13.66
C PHE A 44 -15.69 -8.27 -13.97
N HIS A 45 -15.23 -8.92 -15.06
CA HIS A 45 -13.82 -8.80 -15.46
C HIS A 45 -13.44 -7.38 -15.82
N GLN A 46 -14.33 -6.66 -16.52
CA GLN A 46 -14.12 -5.23 -16.81
C GLN A 46 -13.97 -4.41 -15.52
N SER A 47 -14.78 -4.67 -14.49
CA SER A 47 -14.66 -3.97 -13.22
C SER A 47 -13.32 -4.22 -12.51
N LEU A 48 -12.75 -5.44 -12.63
CA LEU A 48 -11.41 -5.71 -12.08
C LEU A 48 -10.30 -5.04 -12.90
N GLU A 49 -10.45 -4.94 -14.21
CA GLU A 49 -9.53 -4.18 -15.06
C GLU A 49 -9.58 -2.68 -14.73
N ASP A 50 -10.78 -2.14 -14.47
CA ASP A 50 -10.96 -0.75 -14.04
C ASP A 50 -10.30 -0.48 -12.69
N VAL A 51 -10.37 -1.41 -11.73
CA VAL A 51 -9.66 -1.32 -10.45
C VAL A 51 -8.14 -1.23 -10.68
N GLN A 52 -7.59 -2.09 -11.55
CA GLN A 52 -6.16 -2.06 -11.86
C GLN A 52 -5.75 -0.75 -12.54
N ALA A 53 -6.54 -0.27 -13.50
CA ALA A 53 -6.29 0.99 -14.19
C ALA A 53 -6.26 2.19 -13.23
N ARG A 54 -7.18 2.25 -12.26
CA ARG A 54 -7.22 3.29 -11.22
C ARG A 54 -6.01 3.22 -10.29
N LEU A 55 -5.55 2.03 -9.89
CA LEU A 55 -4.32 1.90 -9.10
C LEU A 55 -3.10 2.44 -9.84
N VAL A 56 -2.99 2.19 -11.14
CA VAL A 56 -1.92 2.74 -11.97
C VAL A 56 -2.04 4.26 -12.06
N GLU A 57 -3.25 4.81 -12.27
CA GLU A 57 -3.49 6.25 -12.31
C GLU A 57 -3.06 6.95 -11.01
N ILE A 58 -3.45 6.41 -9.84
CA ILE A 58 -3.04 6.96 -8.53
C ILE A 58 -1.51 6.90 -8.39
N SER A 59 -0.88 5.79 -8.76
CA SER A 59 0.58 5.63 -8.69
C SER A 59 1.33 6.61 -9.61
N GLU A 60 0.80 6.92 -10.79
CA GLU A 60 1.35 7.93 -11.68
C GLU A 60 1.28 9.34 -11.05
N LEU A 61 0.17 9.68 -10.41
CA LEU A 61 0.01 10.95 -9.69
C LEU A 61 1.01 11.05 -8.53
N VAL A 62 1.16 9.99 -7.73
CA VAL A 62 2.15 9.91 -6.64
C VAL A 62 3.58 10.07 -7.18
N SER A 63 3.90 9.43 -8.31
CA SER A 63 5.23 9.56 -8.95
C SER A 63 5.53 11.00 -9.37
N VAL A 64 4.53 11.72 -9.92
CA VAL A 64 4.67 13.14 -10.26
C VAL A 64 4.79 14.00 -9.00
N ALA A 65 4.00 13.72 -7.96
CA ALA A 65 4.02 14.46 -6.71
C ALA A 65 5.39 14.37 -6.03
N ILE A 66 5.95 13.15 -5.86
CA ILE A 66 7.26 12.98 -5.22
C ILE A 66 8.40 13.58 -6.05
N GLN A 67 8.34 13.49 -7.37
CA GLN A 67 9.33 14.13 -8.24
C GLN A 67 9.34 15.65 -8.06
N LYS A 68 8.18 16.30 -8.06
CA LYS A 68 8.06 17.73 -7.84
C LYS A 68 8.46 18.13 -6.41
N ALA A 69 8.02 17.37 -5.39
CA ALA A 69 8.32 17.62 -3.99
C ALA A 69 9.83 17.58 -3.72
N THR A 70 10.52 16.55 -4.18
CA THR A 70 11.98 16.41 -4.02
C THR A 70 12.76 17.47 -4.79
N GLN A 71 12.29 17.85 -5.97
CA GLN A 71 12.86 18.97 -6.73
C GLN A 71 12.68 20.30 -6.00
N ALA A 72 11.48 20.58 -5.49
CA ALA A 72 11.18 21.79 -4.72
C ALA A 72 12.03 21.86 -3.45
N PHE A 73 12.15 20.75 -2.73
CA PHE A 73 12.96 20.64 -1.51
C PHE A 73 14.45 20.88 -1.80
N GLY A 74 14.98 20.27 -2.87
CA GLY A 74 16.39 20.42 -3.28
C GLY A 74 16.78 21.82 -3.72
N SER A 75 15.85 22.54 -4.38
CA SER A 75 16.06 23.90 -4.91
C SER A 75 15.52 25.02 -4.00
N SER A 76 14.71 24.69 -2.99
CA SER A 76 13.93 25.61 -2.15
C SER A 76 12.91 26.41 -3.00
N ASP A 77 12.29 25.74 -3.99
CA ASP A 77 11.28 26.33 -4.88
C ASP A 77 9.90 26.25 -4.24
N VAL A 78 9.44 27.38 -3.69
CA VAL A 78 8.14 27.47 -3.01
C VAL A 78 6.98 27.36 -3.97
N ALA A 79 7.11 27.89 -5.22
CA ALA A 79 6.03 27.82 -6.18
C ALA A 79 5.76 26.37 -6.59
N LEU A 80 6.80 25.61 -6.82
CA LEU A 80 6.70 24.17 -7.12
C LEU A 80 6.17 23.37 -5.90
N ALA A 81 6.55 23.77 -4.67
CA ALA A 81 6.02 23.16 -3.45
C ALA A 81 4.51 23.39 -3.30
N GLU A 82 4.01 24.61 -3.57
CA GLU A 82 2.58 24.91 -3.54
C GLU A 82 1.79 24.09 -4.58
N GLU A 83 2.37 23.88 -5.80
CA GLU A 83 1.73 23.01 -6.79
C GLU A 83 1.54 21.57 -6.28
N VAL A 84 2.50 21.03 -5.50
CA VAL A 84 2.38 19.69 -4.91
C VAL A 84 1.30 19.66 -3.85
N ILE A 85 1.28 20.64 -2.95
CA ILE A 85 0.31 20.75 -1.86
C ILE A 85 -1.13 20.89 -2.41
N GLU A 86 -1.32 21.68 -3.47
CA GLU A 86 -2.64 21.86 -4.11
C GLU A 86 -3.09 20.59 -4.84
N ALA A 87 -2.16 19.82 -5.41
CA ALA A 87 -2.47 18.64 -6.20
C ALA A 87 -2.76 17.38 -5.34
N ASP A 88 -2.42 17.37 -4.06
CA ASP A 88 -2.59 16.22 -3.18
C ASP A 88 -4.06 15.78 -3.07
N SER A 89 -4.99 16.73 -2.99
CA SER A 89 -6.43 16.45 -2.99
C SER A 89 -6.91 15.63 -4.20
N ILE A 90 -6.19 15.66 -5.33
CA ILE A 90 -6.52 14.85 -6.52
C ILE A 90 -6.20 13.38 -6.25
N ILE A 91 -5.12 13.09 -5.51
CA ILE A 91 -4.75 11.73 -5.12
C ILE A 91 -5.80 11.17 -4.17
N ASP A 92 -6.22 11.96 -3.17
CA ASP A 92 -7.28 11.59 -2.23
C ASP A 92 -8.59 11.28 -2.93
N ASP A 93 -9.04 12.16 -3.83
CA ASP A 93 -10.28 11.96 -4.59
C ASP A 93 -10.22 10.66 -5.42
N LYS A 94 -9.08 10.37 -6.05
CA LYS A 94 -8.87 9.13 -6.81
C LYS A 94 -8.86 7.88 -5.93
N ALA A 95 -8.30 7.97 -4.72
CA ALA A 95 -8.34 6.88 -3.76
C ALA A 95 -9.78 6.61 -3.30
N ILE A 96 -10.57 7.64 -3.02
CA ILE A 96 -11.99 7.52 -2.68
C ILE A 96 -12.79 6.91 -3.82
N GLU A 97 -12.60 7.36 -5.08
CA GLU A 97 -13.26 6.78 -6.26
C GLU A 97 -12.96 5.29 -6.42
N LEU A 98 -11.73 4.85 -6.12
CA LEU A 98 -11.35 3.44 -6.16
C LEU A 98 -12.03 2.64 -5.04
N ASP A 99 -12.06 3.19 -3.83
CA ASP A 99 -12.72 2.56 -2.69
C ASP A 99 -14.22 2.36 -2.95
N GLU A 100 -14.91 3.36 -3.54
CA GLU A 100 -16.32 3.25 -3.94
C GLU A 100 -16.52 2.14 -4.98
N LEU A 101 -15.66 2.07 -6.00
CA LEU A 101 -15.71 1.00 -7.00
C LEU A 101 -15.49 -0.38 -6.36
N ALA A 102 -14.53 -0.51 -5.47
CA ALA A 102 -14.24 -1.76 -4.78
C ALA A 102 -15.43 -2.22 -3.90
N ILE A 103 -16.06 -1.30 -3.18
CA ILE A 103 -17.27 -1.57 -2.38
C ILE A 103 -18.43 -1.99 -3.27
N GLU A 104 -18.62 -1.33 -4.43
CA GLU A 104 -19.66 -1.70 -5.38
C GLU A 104 -19.45 -3.12 -5.92
N ILE A 105 -18.22 -3.50 -6.26
CA ILE A 105 -17.87 -4.85 -6.69
C ILE A 105 -18.20 -5.88 -5.59
N LEU A 106 -17.81 -5.61 -4.34
CA LEU A 106 -18.09 -6.50 -3.21
C LEU A 106 -19.58 -6.67 -2.97
N ALA A 107 -20.36 -5.59 -3.07
CA ALA A 107 -21.79 -5.60 -2.83
C ALA A 107 -22.58 -6.32 -3.93
N ARG A 108 -22.22 -6.12 -5.20
CA ARG A 108 -23.01 -6.60 -6.34
C ARG A 108 -22.57 -7.95 -6.88
N GLN A 109 -21.25 -8.25 -6.84
CA GLN A 109 -20.66 -9.40 -7.53
C GLN A 109 -20.33 -10.56 -6.59
N GLN A 110 -20.27 -10.32 -5.27
CA GLN A 110 -19.93 -11.33 -4.26
C GLN A 110 -18.67 -12.14 -4.64
N PRO A 111 -17.54 -11.48 -4.93
CA PRO A 111 -16.32 -12.14 -5.41
C PRO A 111 -15.84 -13.18 -4.41
N VAL A 112 -15.23 -14.28 -4.93
CA VAL A 112 -14.73 -15.38 -4.10
C VAL A 112 -13.25 -15.66 -4.42
N ALA A 113 -12.56 -16.24 -3.46
CA ALA A 113 -11.19 -16.71 -3.61
C ALA A 113 -10.25 -15.64 -4.23
N ARG A 114 -9.77 -15.86 -5.46
CA ARG A 114 -8.83 -14.97 -6.14
C ARG A 114 -9.40 -13.57 -6.35
N ASP A 115 -10.63 -13.46 -6.82
CA ASP A 115 -11.26 -12.17 -7.13
C ASP A 115 -11.47 -11.33 -5.87
N LEU A 116 -11.86 -11.96 -4.77
CA LEU A 116 -11.96 -11.30 -3.47
C LEU A 116 -10.58 -10.77 -3.01
N ARG A 117 -9.51 -11.57 -3.21
CA ARG A 117 -8.14 -11.12 -2.89
C ARG A 117 -7.74 -9.89 -3.70
N ILE A 118 -8.08 -9.84 -4.99
CA ILE A 118 -7.78 -8.69 -5.85
C ILE A 118 -8.44 -7.44 -5.28
N VAL A 119 -9.74 -7.47 -4.99
CA VAL A 119 -10.47 -6.29 -4.49
C VAL A 119 -9.95 -5.84 -3.12
N VAL A 120 -9.74 -6.77 -2.19
CA VAL A 120 -9.22 -6.45 -0.84
C VAL A 120 -7.78 -5.93 -0.91
N SER A 121 -6.94 -6.46 -1.80
CA SER A 121 -5.58 -5.95 -1.97
C SER A 121 -5.57 -4.57 -2.64
N ALA A 122 -6.49 -4.32 -3.58
CA ALA A 122 -6.62 -3.01 -4.21
C ALA A 122 -6.93 -1.92 -3.18
N LEU A 123 -7.87 -2.14 -2.25
CA LEU A 123 -8.15 -1.21 -1.15
C LEU A 123 -6.91 -0.91 -0.29
N ARG A 124 -6.11 -1.94 0.01
CA ARG A 124 -4.88 -1.78 0.79
C ARG A 124 -3.76 -1.10 0.02
N ILE A 125 -3.69 -1.31 -1.29
CA ILE A 125 -2.73 -0.64 -2.17
C ILE A 125 -3.12 0.83 -2.30
N SER A 126 -4.41 1.14 -2.53
CA SER A 126 -4.95 2.49 -2.60
C SER A 126 -4.59 3.29 -1.36
N ALA A 127 -4.86 2.76 -0.17
CA ALA A 127 -4.49 3.41 1.09
C ALA A 127 -2.97 3.63 1.25
N SER A 128 -2.12 2.75 0.71
CA SER A 128 -0.67 2.95 0.75
C SER A 128 -0.21 4.02 -0.25
N LEU A 129 -0.83 4.10 -1.42
CA LEU A 129 -0.54 5.13 -2.43
C LEU A 129 -0.99 6.52 -1.97
N GLU A 130 -2.15 6.64 -1.32
CA GLU A 130 -2.62 7.88 -0.70
C GLU A 130 -1.60 8.35 0.35
N ARG A 131 -1.11 7.47 1.24
CA ARG A 131 -0.06 7.82 2.20
C ARG A 131 1.26 8.25 1.55
N MET A 132 1.59 7.73 0.37
CA MET A 132 2.76 8.20 -0.39
C MET A 132 2.53 9.61 -0.96
N GLY A 133 1.30 9.96 -1.34
CA GLY A 133 0.89 11.33 -1.68
C GLY A 133 1.07 12.29 -0.52
N ASP A 134 0.47 11.97 0.66
CA ASP A 134 0.64 12.71 1.91
C ASP A 134 2.13 13.01 2.22
N ILE A 135 3.00 12.01 2.04
CA ILE A 135 4.44 12.15 2.30
C ILE A 135 5.08 13.13 1.32
N ALA A 136 4.72 13.09 0.04
CA ALA A 136 5.20 14.05 -0.95
C ALA A 136 4.74 15.47 -0.60
N GLU A 137 3.47 15.63 -0.17
CA GLU A 137 2.96 16.90 0.35
C GLU A 137 3.73 17.39 1.57
N HIS A 138 4.04 16.51 2.55
CA HIS A 138 4.81 16.88 3.74
C HIS A 138 6.23 17.37 3.39
N ILE A 139 6.92 16.76 2.41
CA ILE A 139 8.22 17.23 1.92
C ILE A 139 8.09 18.62 1.29
N ALA A 140 7.03 18.86 0.50
CA ALA A 140 6.73 20.17 -0.08
C ALA A 140 6.43 21.21 1.00
N GLN A 141 5.65 20.86 2.03
CA GLN A 141 5.35 21.74 3.17
C GLN A 141 6.62 22.18 3.94
N LEU A 142 7.62 21.29 4.10
CA LEU A 142 8.93 21.69 4.68
C LEU A 142 9.61 22.78 3.85
N THR A 143 9.54 22.70 2.53
CA THR A 143 10.08 23.72 1.62
C THR A 143 9.38 25.06 1.85
N ARG A 144 8.06 25.08 1.87
CA ARG A 144 7.25 26.28 2.10
C ARG A 144 7.51 26.92 3.47
N MET A 145 7.59 26.09 4.52
CA MET A 145 7.80 26.57 5.90
C MET A 145 9.14 27.26 6.10
N ARG A 146 10.17 26.90 5.32
CA ARG A 146 11.52 27.48 5.47
C ARG A 146 11.78 28.71 4.62
N PHE A 147 10.91 29.03 3.71
CA PHE A 147 11.09 30.24 2.89
C PHE A 147 11.20 31.51 3.78
N PRO A 148 12.14 32.44 3.49
CA PRO A 148 13.07 32.48 2.35
C PRO A 148 14.40 31.70 2.55
N GLU A 149 14.56 30.95 3.62
CA GLU A 149 15.74 30.16 3.90
C GLU A 149 15.75 28.86 3.08
N ARG A 150 16.88 28.15 3.12
CA ARG A 150 16.98 26.86 2.46
C ARG A 150 16.29 25.78 3.28
N ALA A 151 15.47 24.97 2.61
CA ALA A 151 14.80 23.83 3.24
C ALA A 151 15.82 22.76 3.70
N ILE A 152 16.86 22.49 2.91
CA ILE A 152 17.91 21.53 3.27
C ILE A 152 19.01 22.22 4.08
N PRO A 153 19.29 21.74 5.32
CA PRO A 153 20.39 22.26 6.12
C PRO A 153 21.78 22.05 5.47
N LYS A 154 22.72 22.92 5.81
CA LYS A 154 24.10 22.83 5.31
C LYS A 154 24.72 21.48 5.72
N GLY A 155 25.37 20.83 4.75
CA GLY A 155 26.07 19.56 4.98
C GLY A 155 25.23 18.31 4.74
N LEU A 156 23.92 18.44 4.44
CA LEU A 156 23.01 17.34 4.11
C LEU A 156 22.50 17.36 2.67
N LYS A 157 22.98 18.30 1.84
CA LYS A 157 22.47 18.48 0.48
C LYS A 157 22.63 17.20 -0.38
N SER A 158 23.82 16.58 -0.35
CA SER A 158 24.08 15.35 -1.13
C SER A 158 23.21 14.19 -0.67
N THR A 159 23.02 14.04 0.64
CA THR A 159 22.19 12.98 1.22
C THR A 159 20.74 13.12 0.76
N PHE A 160 20.13 14.29 0.96
CA PHE A 160 18.73 14.51 0.53
C PHE A 160 18.55 14.50 -0.99
N THR A 161 19.54 14.95 -1.77
CA THR A 161 19.48 14.78 -3.23
C THR A 161 19.41 13.30 -3.60
N ARG A 162 20.24 12.45 -2.95
CA ARG A 162 20.23 11.02 -3.23
C ARG A 162 18.94 10.33 -2.75
N MET A 163 18.41 10.71 -1.58
CA MET A 163 17.10 10.21 -1.11
C MET A 163 15.99 10.55 -2.11
N GLY A 164 15.94 11.80 -2.57
CA GLY A 164 14.94 12.22 -3.56
C GLY A 164 15.05 11.50 -4.90
N GLU A 165 16.29 11.21 -5.38
CA GLU A 165 16.49 10.40 -6.58
C GLU A 165 15.97 8.97 -6.41
N LEU A 166 16.23 8.37 -5.24
CA LEU A 166 15.74 7.02 -4.91
C LEU A 166 14.21 6.97 -4.82
N ASP A 167 13.58 7.96 -4.18
CA ASP A 167 12.11 8.02 -4.11
C ASP A 167 11.48 8.06 -5.50
N VAL A 168 12.04 8.86 -6.42
CA VAL A 168 11.56 8.94 -7.80
C VAL A 168 11.78 7.60 -8.52
N GLU A 169 12.94 6.96 -8.37
CA GLU A 169 13.22 5.65 -8.94
C GLU A 169 12.23 4.59 -8.42
N VAL A 170 11.96 4.58 -7.11
CA VAL A 170 11.02 3.67 -6.42
C VAL A 170 9.60 3.90 -6.93
N ALA A 171 9.14 5.16 -7.01
CA ALA A 171 7.80 5.49 -7.50
C ALA A 171 7.58 5.05 -8.94
N GLN A 172 8.57 5.25 -9.83
CA GLN A 172 8.51 4.82 -11.22
C GLN A 172 8.46 3.29 -11.34
N LYS A 173 9.30 2.57 -10.58
CA LYS A 173 9.29 1.10 -10.53
C LYS A 173 7.96 0.57 -10.00
N LEU A 174 7.39 1.24 -8.99
CA LEU A 174 6.10 0.87 -8.42
C LEU A 174 4.96 1.00 -9.43
N THR A 175 4.93 2.09 -10.17
CA THR A 175 3.95 2.30 -11.25
C THR A 175 4.07 1.22 -12.33
N GLU A 176 5.29 0.88 -12.73
CA GLU A 176 5.52 -0.18 -13.70
C GLU A 176 5.18 -1.57 -13.16
N LEU A 177 5.48 -1.84 -11.88
CA LEU A 177 5.06 -3.07 -11.20
C LEU A 177 3.53 -3.23 -11.18
N LEU A 178 2.79 -2.16 -10.88
CA LEU A 178 1.32 -2.17 -10.89
C LEU A 178 0.77 -2.40 -12.30
N ARG A 179 1.45 -1.89 -13.33
CA ARG A 179 1.04 -2.04 -14.73
C ARG A 179 1.32 -3.44 -15.28
N THR A 180 2.53 -3.96 -15.03
CA THR A 180 3.04 -5.19 -15.66
C THR A 180 2.96 -6.43 -14.79
N GLN A 181 2.87 -6.26 -13.46
CA GLN A 181 3.00 -7.31 -12.45
C GLN A 181 4.36 -8.07 -12.54
N ASP A 182 5.42 -7.43 -13.05
CA ASP A 182 6.77 -7.99 -13.08
C ASP A 182 7.38 -8.00 -11.68
N LEU A 183 7.45 -9.17 -11.08
CA LEU A 183 7.95 -9.35 -9.71
C LEU A 183 9.45 -9.04 -9.56
N ALA A 184 10.22 -8.97 -10.64
CA ALA A 184 11.61 -8.51 -10.57
C ALA A 184 11.71 -7.04 -10.11
N LEU A 185 10.69 -6.23 -10.42
CA LEU A 185 10.61 -4.85 -9.93
C LEU A 185 10.37 -4.77 -8.41
N ALA A 186 9.63 -5.73 -7.84
CA ALA A 186 9.40 -5.78 -6.40
C ALA A 186 10.70 -5.97 -5.61
N GLU A 187 11.62 -6.79 -6.12
CA GLU A 187 12.95 -6.97 -5.51
C GLU A 187 13.81 -5.71 -5.65
N GLN A 188 13.75 -5.04 -6.80
CA GLN A 188 14.47 -3.78 -7.00
C GLN A 188 13.96 -2.67 -6.07
N ILE A 189 12.64 -2.59 -5.84
CA ILE A 189 12.04 -1.63 -4.90
C ILE A 189 12.57 -1.87 -3.49
N ARG A 190 12.66 -3.13 -3.04
CA ARG A 190 13.21 -3.48 -1.73
C ARG A 190 14.68 -3.06 -1.60
N ASN A 191 15.49 -3.37 -2.61
CA ASN A 191 16.92 -3.00 -2.60
C ASN A 191 17.14 -1.48 -2.62
N ASP A 192 16.20 -0.70 -3.16
CA ASP A 192 16.29 0.77 -3.13
C ASP A 192 15.81 1.33 -1.80
N ASP A 193 14.84 0.68 -1.16
CA ASP A 193 14.39 0.98 0.20
C ASP A 193 15.50 0.76 1.23
N ASP A 194 16.24 -0.36 1.17
CA ASP A 194 17.43 -0.58 2.02
C ASP A 194 18.42 0.59 1.94
N LYS A 195 18.61 1.19 0.73
CA LYS A 195 19.47 2.36 0.56
C LYS A 195 18.89 3.64 1.17
N LEU A 196 17.54 3.79 1.13
CA LEU A 196 16.86 4.90 1.80
C LEU A 196 17.04 4.81 3.31
N ASP A 197 16.94 3.62 3.88
CA ASP A 197 17.19 3.34 5.30
C ASP A 197 18.63 3.69 5.71
N GLU A 198 19.62 3.27 4.91
CA GLU A 198 21.02 3.63 5.16
C GLU A 198 21.24 5.15 5.16
N LEU A 199 20.61 5.85 4.19
CA LEU A 199 20.69 7.32 4.13
C LEU A 199 19.96 7.96 5.30
N HIS A 200 18.83 7.43 5.74
CA HIS A 200 18.11 7.91 6.92
C HIS A 200 18.98 7.81 8.18
N VAL A 201 19.61 6.65 8.40
CA VAL A 201 20.57 6.47 9.51
C VAL A 201 21.73 7.48 9.41
N SER A 202 22.29 7.71 8.22
CA SER A 202 23.38 8.67 8.02
C SER A 202 23.01 10.12 8.36
N VAL A 203 21.73 10.51 8.18
CA VAL A 203 21.24 11.82 8.62
C VAL A 203 21.29 11.93 10.14
N PHE A 204 20.84 10.90 10.88
CA PHE A 204 20.95 10.89 12.36
C PHE A 204 22.37 10.95 12.84
N GLU A 205 23.28 10.15 12.27
CA GLU A 205 24.70 10.20 12.60
C GLU A 205 25.27 11.61 12.40
N LYS A 206 24.87 12.26 11.31
CA LYS A 206 25.35 13.62 11.00
C LYS A 206 24.82 14.65 11.97
N VAL A 207 23.53 14.67 12.28
CA VAL A 207 22.92 15.69 13.16
C VAL A 207 23.28 15.48 14.64
N LEU A 208 23.70 14.28 15.03
CA LEU A 208 24.16 13.95 16.36
C LEU A 208 25.67 14.10 16.51
N SER A 209 26.42 14.34 15.43
CA SER A 209 27.89 14.47 15.48
C SER A 209 28.32 15.79 16.11
N GLU A 210 29.51 15.81 16.75
CA GLU A 210 30.11 17.05 17.27
C GLU A 210 30.39 18.11 16.17
N SER A 211 30.48 17.70 14.93
CA SER A 211 30.65 18.58 13.77
C SER A 211 29.37 19.28 13.31
N TRP A 212 28.23 18.92 13.86
CA TRP A 212 26.95 19.53 13.50
C TRP A 212 26.83 20.93 14.08
N GLN A 213 26.58 21.91 13.22
CA GLN A 213 26.44 23.32 13.59
C GLN A 213 25.07 23.88 13.27
N GLY A 214 24.10 23.00 13.00
CA GLY A 214 22.70 23.40 12.74
C GLY A 214 22.00 23.82 14.02
N GLU A 215 21.10 24.80 13.89
CA GLU A 215 20.19 25.16 14.97
C GLU A 215 19.19 24.00 15.24
N ALA A 216 18.52 24.07 16.40
CA ALA A 216 17.54 23.05 16.79
C ALA A 216 16.43 22.86 15.70
N SER A 217 16.00 23.96 15.08
CA SER A 217 15.04 23.93 13.99
C SER A 217 15.55 23.14 12.78
N ALA A 218 16.79 23.38 12.36
CA ALA A 218 17.42 22.67 11.26
C ALA A 218 17.60 21.16 11.54
N THR A 219 17.88 20.82 12.82
CA THR A 219 17.97 19.43 13.26
C THR A 219 16.62 18.72 13.18
N VAL A 220 15.55 19.39 13.63
CA VAL A 220 14.18 18.85 13.55
C VAL A 220 13.79 18.64 12.09
N ASP A 221 14.01 19.61 11.22
CA ASP A 221 13.64 19.51 9.80
C ASP A 221 14.41 18.39 9.09
N ALA A 222 15.72 18.28 9.34
CA ALA A 222 16.53 17.20 8.77
C ALA A 222 16.01 15.84 9.20
N THR A 223 15.64 15.70 10.47
CA THR A 223 15.11 14.45 11.02
C THR A 223 13.74 14.11 10.42
N LEU A 224 12.83 15.10 10.32
CA LEU A 224 11.51 14.92 9.71
C LEU A 224 11.62 14.60 8.22
N ALA A 225 12.42 15.37 7.48
CA ALA A 225 12.61 15.13 6.05
C ALA A 225 13.15 13.73 5.78
N SER A 226 14.20 13.30 6.50
CA SER A 226 14.76 11.96 6.32
C SER A 226 13.77 10.85 6.66
N ARG A 227 12.91 11.06 7.67
CA ARG A 227 11.84 10.12 8.01
C ARG A 227 10.74 10.06 6.94
N TYR A 228 10.43 11.18 6.28
CA TYR A 228 9.47 11.18 5.17
C TYR A 228 9.97 10.35 3.99
N HIS A 229 11.23 10.52 3.59
CA HIS A 229 11.83 9.73 2.51
C HIS A 229 11.83 8.23 2.84
N GLU A 230 12.27 7.84 4.03
CA GLU A 230 12.27 6.44 4.48
C GLU A 230 10.84 5.86 4.50
N ARG A 231 9.85 6.59 5.02
CA ARG A 231 8.46 6.12 5.02
C ARG A 231 7.86 6.01 3.62
N PHE A 232 8.31 6.81 2.67
CA PHE A 232 7.90 6.68 1.29
C PHE A 232 8.33 5.33 0.72
N GLY A 233 9.56 4.92 0.96
CA GLY A 233 10.09 3.60 0.60
C GLY A 233 9.33 2.46 1.30
N ASP A 234 9.12 2.54 2.61
CA ASP A 234 8.31 1.58 3.40
C ASP A 234 6.95 1.29 2.73
N HIS A 235 6.23 2.35 2.32
CA HIS A 235 4.92 2.20 1.66
C HIS A 235 5.05 1.54 0.29
N ALA A 236 6.08 1.86 -0.49
CA ALA A 236 6.33 1.24 -1.78
C ALA A 236 6.63 -0.26 -1.64
N VAL A 237 7.44 -0.66 -0.66
CA VAL A 237 7.69 -2.07 -0.31
C VAL A 237 6.39 -2.75 0.12
N SER A 238 5.57 -2.08 0.93
CA SER A 238 4.27 -2.61 1.35
C SER A 238 3.34 -2.87 0.16
N VAL A 239 3.31 -1.99 -0.85
CA VAL A 239 2.54 -2.19 -2.09
C VAL A 239 3.13 -3.34 -2.90
N SER A 240 4.45 -3.39 -3.09
CA SER A 240 5.13 -4.44 -3.86
C SER A 240 4.87 -5.84 -3.31
N LYS A 241 4.86 -6.01 -1.98
CA LYS A 241 4.48 -7.25 -1.30
C LYS A 241 3.04 -7.66 -1.61
N LYS A 242 2.10 -6.71 -1.68
CA LYS A 242 0.70 -6.99 -2.02
C LYS A 242 0.53 -7.41 -3.48
N VAL A 243 1.27 -6.79 -4.40
CA VAL A 243 1.27 -7.20 -5.82
C VAL A 243 1.86 -8.60 -5.96
N ALA A 244 2.96 -8.92 -5.28
CA ALA A 244 3.54 -10.25 -5.26
C ALA A 244 2.55 -11.30 -4.73
N TYR A 245 1.85 -11.00 -3.64
CA TYR A 245 0.79 -11.86 -3.11
C TYR A 245 -0.34 -12.11 -4.11
N LEU A 246 -0.75 -11.10 -4.88
CA LEU A 246 -1.78 -11.27 -5.91
C LEU A 246 -1.32 -12.19 -7.03
N ALA A 247 -0.06 -12.13 -7.42
CA ALA A 247 0.51 -12.93 -8.50
C ALA A 247 0.73 -14.39 -8.07
N THR A 248 1.24 -14.63 -6.86
CA THR A 248 1.64 -15.96 -6.37
C THR A 248 0.56 -16.67 -5.56
N GLY A 249 -0.31 -15.92 -4.89
CA GLY A 249 -1.29 -16.43 -3.95
C GLY A 249 -0.74 -16.71 -2.55
N ASP A 250 0.56 -16.60 -2.37
CA ASP A 250 1.24 -16.80 -1.09
C ASP A 250 1.69 -15.46 -0.51
N TRP A 251 1.41 -15.23 0.78
CA TRP A 251 2.11 -14.18 1.50
C TRP A 251 3.57 -14.63 1.60
N ALA A 252 4.47 -13.90 0.94
CA ALA A 252 5.88 -14.02 1.26
C ALA A 252 6.01 -13.61 2.73
N ILE A 253 6.09 -14.61 3.60
CA ILE A 253 6.48 -14.40 5.00
C ILE A 253 7.91 -13.95 4.88
N ASP A 254 8.18 -12.69 5.28
CA ASP A 254 9.55 -12.22 5.39
C ASP A 254 10.30 -13.20 6.28
N SER A 255 11.24 -13.91 5.69
CA SER A 255 12.11 -14.85 6.41
C SER A 255 12.94 -14.14 7.50
N ASP A 256 12.86 -12.82 7.56
CA ASP A 256 13.57 -12.00 8.53
C ASP A 256 12.73 -11.63 9.78
N GLU A 257 11.42 -11.92 9.80
CA GLU A 257 10.55 -11.75 10.98
C GLU A 257 10.26 -13.05 11.74
N ILE A 258 11.17 -14.01 11.75
CA ILE A 258 11.22 -14.95 12.87
C ILE A 258 11.97 -14.25 13.99
N ILE A 259 11.29 -13.34 14.67
CA ILE A 259 11.68 -12.93 16.02
C ILE A 259 11.68 -14.23 16.82
N ASP A 260 12.89 -14.65 17.16
CA ASP A 260 13.12 -15.77 18.07
C ASP A 260 12.45 -15.46 19.43
N VAL A 261 11.22 -15.94 19.59
CA VAL A 261 10.42 -15.80 20.80
C VAL A 261 11.06 -16.55 21.99
N THR A 262 12.24 -17.11 21.81
CA THR A 262 12.95 -17.89 22.83
C THR A 262 13.93 -17.07 23.66
N THR A 263 14.13 -15.76 23.40
CA THR A 263 14.96 -14.92 24.26
C THR A 263 14.11 -14.31 25.38
N PRO A 264 14.23 -14.76 26.64
CA PRO A 264 13.53 -14.12 27.74
C PRO A 264 14.12 -12.72 27.95
N VAL A 265 13.26 -11.71 27.89
CA VAL A 265 13.58 -10.34 28.30
C VAL A 265 13.83 -10.39 29.82
N LEU A 266 15.09 -10.20 30.26
CA LEU A 266 15.47 -9.94 31.65
C LEU A 266 15.25 -8.46 31.96
#